data_685d92e2783647586942ca67e9e99bec
#
_entry.id   685d92e2783647586942ca67e9e99bec
#
_cell.length_a   1.000
_cell.length_b   1.000
_cell.length_c   1.000
_cell.angle_alpha   90.00
_cell.angle_beta   90.00
_cell.angle_gamma   90.00
#
_symmetry.space_group_name_H-M   'P 1'
#
loop_
_entity.id
_entity.type
_entity.pdbx_description
1 polymer ?
#
loop_
_entity_poly.entity_id
_entity_poly.type
_entity_poly.pdbx_seq_one_letter_code
_entity_poly.pdbx_strand_id
1 'polypeptide(L)'
;MFGHLLARLAIIAFAIMFSLLPVAAGERFTDNGDGTVTDHEFGLMWSKTDNNGDINWIQAEMWIKYTFPLTLEKNYDNWRLPMLKELQSLVVKDTKDKGYEADCGQWVKITPPIRLSCGWVWTSEVNPQAPSARIFNFDNVYHYTVRKAQKRGYRALPVRDLK
;
A
#
# COMPACT_ATOMS: atom_id res chain seq x y z
N MET A 1 -59.42 -30.15 -55.88
CA MET A 1 -58.78 -31.36 -55.34
C MET A 1 -57.48 -30.96 -54.65
N PHE A 2 -57.30 -31.41 -53.46
CA PHE A 2 -56.53 -30.89 -52.32
C PHE A 2 -55.03 -30.78 -52.59
N GLY A 3 -54.48 -29.55 -52.41
CA GLY A 3 -53.07 -29.26 -52.32
C GLY A 3 -52.63 -29.00 -50.90
N HIS A 4 -51.72 -29.81 -50.37
CA HIS A 4 -51.22 -29.67 -48.99
C HIS A 4 -50.19 -28.55 -48.89
N LEU A 5 -50.54 -27.57 -48.06
CA LEU A 5 -49.68 -26.44 -47.68
C LEU A 5 -48.77 -26.90 -46.53
N LEU A 6 -47.49 -27.17 -46.84
CA LEU A 6 -46.47 -27.46 -45.80
C LEU A 6 -45.91 -26.16 -45.26
N ALA A 7 -46.36 -25.77 -44.08
CA ALA A 7 -45.78 -24.69 -43.34
C ALA A 7 -44.41 -25.08 -42.76
N ARG A 8 -43.33 -24.47 -43.23
CA ARG A 8 -41.99 -24.60 -42.64
C ARG A 8 -41.87 -23.60 -41.50
N LEU A 9 -41.90 -24.09 -40.26
CA LEU A 9 -41.51 -23.35 -39.08
C LEU A 9 -39.98 -23.16 -39.05
N ALA A 10 -39.50 -21.97 -39.29
CA ALA A 10 -38.11 -21.60 -39.08
C ALA A 10 -37.93 -21.23 -37.60
N ILE A 11 -37.28 -22.10 -36.83
CA ILE A 11 -36.86 -21.84 -35.45
C ILE A 11 -35.60 -20.97 -35.53
N ILE A 12 -35.77 -19.66 -35.23
CA ILE A 12 -34.60 -18.75 -35.05
C ILE A 12 -34.07 -18.96 -33.64
N ALA A 13 -32.98 -19.70 -33.55
CA ALA A 13 -32.22 -19.83 -32.32
C ALA A 13 -31.44 -18.52 -32.09
N PHE A 14 -31.93 -17.65 -31.22
CA PHE A 14 -31.21 -16.46 -30.79
C PHE A 14 -30.12 -16.88 -29.76
N ALA A 15 -28.91 -17.12 -30.24
CA ALA A 15 -27.78 -17.36 -29.41
C ALA A 15 -27.39 -16.06 -28.67
N ILE A 16 -27.79 -15.93 -27.42
CA ILE A 16 -27.33 -14.84 -26.54
C ILE A 16 -25.84 -15.10 -26.26
N MET A 17 -24.99 -14.44 -27.03
CA MET A 17 -23.55 -14.44 -26.82
C MET A 17 -23.27 -13.52 -25.62
N PHE A 18 -23.21 -14.12 -24.43
CA PHE A 18 -22.78 -13.44 -23.22
C PHE A 18 -21.30 -13.09 -23.39
N SER A 19 -21.01 -11.90 -23.84
CA SER A 19 -19.66 -11.35 -23.88
C SER A 19 -19.20 -11.20 -22.42
N LEU A 20 -18.38 -12.14 -21.95
CA LEU A 20 -17.60 -11.96 -20.74
C LEU A 20 -16.58 -10.84 -21.02
N LEU A 21 -16.98 -9.60 -20.79
CA LEU A 21 -16.04 -8.49 -20.74
C LEU A 21 -15.03 -8.82 -19.62
N PRO A 22 -13.72 -8.75 -19.88
CA PRO A 22 -12.76 -8.88 -18.80
C PRO A 22 -13.05 -7.75 -17.81
N VAL A 23 -13.36 -8.11 -16.57
CA VAL A 23 -13.39 -7.14 -15.47
C VAL A 23 -11.97 -6.60 -15.41
N ALA A 24 -11.78 -5.34 -15.77
CA ALA A 24 -10.50 -4.67 -15.60
C ALA A 24 -10.11 -4.84 -14.12
N ALA A 25 -8.98 -5.46 -13.88
CA ALA A 25 -8.40 -5.53 -12.54
C ALA A 25 -8.25 -4.07 -12.08
N GLY A 26 -9.04 -3.67 -11.06
CA GLY A 26 -8.99 -2.32 -10.52
C GLY A 26 -7.57 -1.99 -10.09
N GLU A 27 -7.19 -0.71 -10.16
CA GLU A 27 -5.88 -0.28 -9.65
C GLU A 27 -5.76 -0.68 -8.18
N ARG A 28 -4.63 -1.27 -7.80
CA ARG A 28 -4.36 -1.68 -6.42
C ARG A 28 -4.47 -0.51 -5.46
N PHE A 29 -3.96 0.66 -5.85
CA PHE A 29 -3.91 1.84 -4.99
C PHE A 29 -4.86 2.94 -5.49
N THR A 30 -5.58 3.55 -4.54
CA THR A 30 -6.36 4.78 -4.76
C THR A 30 -5.82 5.89 -3.87
N ASP A 31 -5.39 6.99 -4.47
CA ASP A 31 -5.10 8.22 -3.73
C ASP A 31 -6.41 8.87 -3.30
N ASN A 32 -6.65 8.96 -1.99
CA ASN A 32 -7.92 9.46 -1.46
C ASN A 32 -8.01 11.01 -1.47
N GLY A 33 -6.92 11.70 -1.83
CA GLY A 33 -6.86 13.16 -1.88
C GLY A 33 -6.80 13.86 -0.52
N ASP A 34 -6.79 13.11 0.58
CA ASP A 34 -6.79 13.60 1.97
C ASP A 34 -5.48 13.27 2.73
N GLY A 35 -4.41 12.96 2.01
CA GLY A 35 -3.13 12.54 2.57
C GLY A 35 -3.03 11.04 2.83
N THR A 36 -4.05 10.26 2.42
CA THR A 36 -4.09 8.81 2.56
C THR A 36 -4.21 8.08 1.23
N VAL A 37 -3.85 6.81 1.22
CA VAL A 37 -3.88 5.92 0.06
C VAL A 37 -4.54 4.60 0.46
N THR A 38 -5.58 4.19 -0.26
CA THR A 38 -6.23 2.89 -0.08
C THR A 38 -5.51 1.82 -0.89
N ASP A 39 -5.10 0.73 -0.24
CA ASP A 39 -4.58 -0.51 -0.86
C ASP A 39 -5.69 -1.56 -0.90
N HIS A 40 -6.27 -1.74 -2.08
CA HIS A 40 -7.40 -2.67 -2.30
C HIS A 40 -6.97 -4.14 -2.25
N GLU A 41 -5.69 -4.45 -2.53
CA GLU A 41 -5.18 -5.82 -2.52
C GLU A 41 -5.08 -6.38 -1.09
N PHE A 42 -4.67 -5.53 -0.13
CA PHE A 42 -4.47 -5.96 1.26
C PHE A 42 -5.52 -5.43 2.23
N GLY A 43 -6.48 -4.62 1.78
CA GLY A 43 -7.50 -4.02 2.65
C GLY A 43 -6.88 -3.06 3.68
N LEU A 44 -5.88 -2.32 3.27
CA LEU A 44 -5.13 -1.37 4.09
C LEU A 44 -5.35 0.07 3.64
N MET A 45 -5.15 1.00 4.58
CA MET A 45 -4.99 2.41 4.27
C MET A 45 -3.62 2.86 4.77
N TRP A 46 -2.88 3.53 3.90
CA TRP A 46 -1.55 4.05 4.14
C TRP A 46 -1.56 5.57 4.28
N SER A 47 -0.65 6.13 5.06
CA SER A 47 -0.25 7.51 4.84
C SER A 47 0.37 7.65 3.46
N LYS A 48 0.08 8.75 2.76
CA LYS A 48 0.68 9.03 1.45
C LYS A 48 2.17 9.37 1.57
N THR A 49 2.60 9.90 2.72
CA THR A 49 3.98 10.27 3.03
C THR A 49 4.39 9.78 4.41
N ASP A 50 5.70 9.70 4.66
CA ASP A 50 6.24 9.46 5.99
C ASP A 50 6.22 10.71 6.89
N ASN A 51 6.80 10.64 8.08
CA ASN A 51 6.89 11.75 9.05
C ASN A 51 7.88 12.85 8.65
N ASN A 52 8.54 12.76 7.51
CA ASN A 52 9.48 13.74 6.95
C ASN A 52 10.60 14.20 7.92
N GLY A 53 11.08 13.29 8.78
CA GLY A 53 12.13 13.62 9.74
C GLY A 53 12.69 12.39 10.44
N ASP A 54 13.86 12.55 11.05
CA ASP A 54 14.51 11.50 11.82
C ASP A 54 13.72 11.16 13.07
N ILE A 55 13.37 9.90 13.23
CA ILE A 55 12.52 9.43 14.32
C ILE A 55 13.02 8.08 14.85
N ASN A 56 13.06 7.90 16.17
CA ASN A 56 13.34 6.60 16.77
C ASN A 56 12.05 5.76 16.89
N TRP A 57 12.17 4.49 17.19
CA TRP A 57 11.04 3.55 17.18
C TRP A 57 9.93 3.96 18.16
N ILE A 58 10.28 4.37 19.39
CA ILE A 58 9.30 4.77 20.40
C ILE A 58 8.58 6.05 19.98
N GLN A 59 9.35 7.02 19.47
CA GLN A 59 8.78 8.26 18.95
C GLN A 59 7.88 8.01 17.74
N ALA A 60 8.24 7.03 16.88
CA ALA A 60 7.45 6.64 15.72
C ALA A 60 6.06 6.10 16.13
N GLU A 61 6.01 5.21 17.12
CA GLU A 61 4.74 4.70 17.66
C GLU A 61 3.88 5.83 18.23
N MET A 62 4.49 6.71 19.04
CA MET A 62 3.78 7.84 19.64
C MET A 62 3.28 8.83 18.60
N TRP A 63 4.10 9.16 17.60
CA TRP A 63 3.73 10.05 16.53
C TRP A 63 2.58 9.49 15.69
N ILE A 64 2.65 8.21 15.30
CA ILE A 64 1.60 7.55 14.53
C ILE A 64 0.27 7.52 15.29
N LYS A 65 0.33 7.27 16.59
CA LYS A 65 -0.88 7.11 17.41
C LYS A 65 -1.54 8.44 17.78
N TYR A 66 -0.76 9.48 18.05
CA TYR A 66 -1.28 10.70 18.68
C TYR A 66 -1.12 11.96 17.83
N THR A 67 -0.13 12.03 16.95
CA THR A 67 0.15 13.25 16.17
C THR A 67 -0.33 13.12 14.74
N PHE A 68 0.01 12.03 14.06
CA PHE A 68 -0.33 11.83 12.66
C PHE A 68 -1.85 11.95 12.38
N PRO A 69 -2.77 11.37 13.18
CA PRO A 69 -4.21 11.51 12.92
C PRO A 69 -4.69 12.95 12.90
N LEU A 70 -4.04 13.84 13.66
CA LEU A 70 -4.37 15.26 13.71
C LEU A 70 -3.90 16.04 12.47
N THR A 71 -3.07 15.45 11.63
CA THR A 71 -2.60 16.07 10.38
C THR A 71 -3.53 15.81 9.20
N LEU A 72 -4.48 14.90 9.36
CA LEU A 72 -5.42 14.49 8.31
C LEU A 72 -6.70 15.35 8.36
N GLU A 73 -7.28 15.62 7.19
CA GLU A 73 -8.58 16.31 7.10
C GLU A 73 -9.73 15.45 7.65
N LYS A 74 -9.65 14.13 7.44
CA LYS A 74 -10.61 13.16 7.94
C LYS A 74 -10.06 12.45 9.18
N ASN A 75 -10.93 12.26 10.16
CA ASN A 75 -10.58 11.54 11.38
C ASN A 75 -10.62 10.02 11.13
N TYR A 76 -9.45 9.42 11.05
CA TYR A 76 -9.26 7.97 11.00
C TYR A 76 -8.52 7.53 12.25
N ASP A 77 -8.93 6.42 12.83
CA ASP A 77 -8.34 5.80 14.02
C ASP A 77 -7.50 4.55 13.69
N ASN A 78 -6.96 3.92 14.73
CA ASN A 78 -6.24 2.64 14.65
C ASN A 78 -4.99 2.65 13.75
N TRP A 79 -4.35 3.80 13.60
CA TRP A 79 -3.06 3.91 12.93
C TRP A 79 -1.96 3.20 13.72
N ARG A 80 -1.09 2.48 13.02
CA ARG A 80 0.01 1.70 13.58
C ARG A 80 1.25 1.72 12.68
N LEU A 81 2.37 1.25 13.22
CA LEU A 81 3.52 0.89 12.41
C LEU A 81 3.17 -0.32 11.51
N PRO A 82 3.71 -0.39 10.29
CA PRO A 82 3.48 -1.50 9.38
C PRO A 82 4.24 -2.75 9.82
N MET A 83 3.74 -3.92 9.44
CA MET A 83 4.50 -5.16 9.48
C MET A 83 5.53 -5.20 8.35
N LEU A 84 6.59 -6.00 8.51
CA LEU A 84 7.61 -6.15 7.49
C LEU A 84 7.04 -6.56 6.12
N LYS A 85 6.15 -7.56 6.11
CA LYS A 85 5.51 -8.03 4.88
C LYS A 85 4.65 -6.97 4.18
N GLU A 86 4.06 -6.05 4.94
CA GLU A 86 3.29 -4.93 4.41
C GLU A 86 4.23 -3.94 3.69
N LEU A 87 5.36 -3.58 4.30
CA LEU A 87 6.36 -2.73 3.63
C LEU A 87 6.94 -3.42 2.38
N GLN A 88 7.25 -4.71 2.46
CA GLN A 88 7.74 -5.47 1.30
C GLN A 88 6.75 -5.48 0.14
N SER A 89 5.44 -5.45 0.42
CA SER A 89 4.41 -5.40 -0.61
C SER A 89 4.37 -4.08 -1.38
N LEU A 90 4.92 -3.01 -0.81
CA LEU A 90 4.99 -1.68 -1.42
C LEU A 90 6.18 -1.51 -2.37
N VAL A 91 7.10 -2.47 -2.42
CA VAL A 91 8.27 -2.38 -3.31
C VAL A 91 7.82 -2.44 -4.76
N VAL A 92 8.35 -1.54 -5.58
CA VAL A 92 8.12 -1.53 -7.03
C VAL A 92 8.58 -2.86 -7.64
N LYS A 93 7.68 -3.54 -8.33
CA LYS A 93 7.94 -4.85 -8.97
C LYS A 93 8.54 -4.70 -10.38
N ASP A 94 8.33 -3.56 -11.03
CA ASP A 94 8.90 -3.31 -12.36
C ASP A 94 10.40 -3.06 -12.25
N THR A 95 11.19 -3.95 -12.84
CA THR A 95 12.66 -3.85 -12.86
C THR A 95 13.19 -2.66 -13.67
N LYS A 96 12.36 -2.05 -14.51
CA LYS A 96 12.69 -0.84 -15.27
C LYS A 96 12.51 0.42 -14.43
N ASP A 97 11.64 0.39 -13.44
CA ASP A 97 11.47 1.48 -12.49
C ASP A 97 12.60 1.43 -11.45
N LYS A 98 13.50 2.38 -11.54
CA LYS A 98 14.66 2.49 -10.63
C LYS A 98 14.29 3.18 -9.30
N GLY A 99 13.05 3.63 -9.14
CA GLY A 99 12.66 4.47 -8.03
C GLY A 99 13.08 5.93 -8.20
N TYR A 100 13.22 6.63 -7.09
CA TYR A 100 13.63 8.05 -7.07
C TYR A 100 14.64 8.30 -5.95
N GLU A 101 15.40 9.38 -6.07
CA GLU A 101 16.27 9.88 -5.01
C GLU A 101 15.41 10.64 -3.99
N ALA A 102 15.44 10.19 -2.74
CA ALA A 102 14.73 10.82 -1.63
C ALA A 102 15.54 11.98 -1.05
N ASP A 103 14.91 12.85 -0.23
CA ASP A 103 15.52 14.04 0.36
C ASP A 103 16.79 13.75 1.17
N CYS A 104 16.92 12.55 1.72
CA CYS A 104 18.11 12.09 2.45
C CYS A 104 19.24 11.58 1.54
N GLY A 105 19.10 11.64 0.21
CA GLY A 105 20.09 11.17 -0.77
C GLY A 105 20.11 9.66 -1.01
N GLN A 106 19.11 8.91 -0.47
CA GLN A 106 18.96 7.47 -0.75
C GLN A 106 17.97 7.24 -1.89
N TRP A 107 18.20 6.19 -2.65
CA TRP A 107 17.23 5.72 -3.63
C TRP A 107 16.09 4.98 -2.94
N VAL A 108 14.86 5.22 -3.40
CA VAL A 108 13.64 4.62 -2.84
C VAL A 108 12.83 3.96 -3.94
N LYS A 109 12.58 2.66 -3.79
CA LYS A 109 11.81 1.81 -4.71
C LYS A 109 10.45 1.48 -4.13
N ILE A 110 9.64 2.50 -3.87
CA ILE A 110 8.28 2.36 -3.35
C ILE A 110 7.25 2.64 -4.43
N THR A 111 6.15 1.88 -4.42
CA THR A 111 5.07 2.00 -5.41
C THR A 111 4.30 3.32 -5.23
N PRO A 112 4.14 4.13 -6.28
CA PRO A 112 3.25 5.30 -6.23
C PRO A 112 1.80 4.90 -5.90
N PRO A 113 1.02 5.81 -5.27
CA PRO A 113 1.30 7.22 -5.00
C PRO A 113 1.99 7.49 -3.65
N ILE A 114 2.43 6.45 -2.93
CA ILE A 114 3.14 6.60 -1.64
C ILE A 114 4.56 7.13 -1.90
N ARG A 115 5.01 8.09 -1.09
CA ARG A 115 6.35 8.68 -1.18
C ARG A 115 7.02 8.74 0.19
N LEU A 116 8.32 8.47 0.22
CA LEU A 116 9.15 8.56 1.41
C LEU A 116 10.22 9.63 1.26
N SER A 117 10.52 10.31 2.36
CA SER A 117 11.62 11.29 2.44
C SER A 117 12.99 10.62 2.68
N CYS A 118 13.00 9.34 3.09
CA CYS A 118 14.19 8.50 3.23
C CYS A 118 13.85 7.01 3.13
N GLY A 119 14.80 6.16 2.75
CA GLY A 119 14.56 4.76 2.42
C GLY A 119 14.38 3.81 3.61
N TRP A 120 14.63 4.23 4.85
CA TRP A 120 14.57 3.37 6.04
C TRP A 120 13.28 3.57 6.82
N VAL A 121 12.45 2.53 6.95
CA VAL A 121 11.14 2.61 7.62
C VAL A 121 11.05 1.61 8.77
N TRP A 122 10.59 2.09 9.93
CA TRP A 122 10.31 1.26 11.09
C TRP A 122 9.15 0.29 10.86
N THR A 123 9.28 -0.92 11.43
CA THR A 123 8.18 -1.90 11.49
C THR A 123 7.62 -2.05 12.90
N SER A 124 6.43 -2.63 13.00
CA SER A 124 5.83 -3.02 14.28
C SER A 124 6.47 -4.29 14.88
N GLU A 125 7.34 -4.97 14.13
CA GLU A 125 7.92 -6.25 14.56
C GLU A 125 9.08 -6.05 15.52
N VAL A 126 8.79 -6.28 16.79
CA VAL A 126 9.73 -6.15 17.89
C VAL A 126 9.63 -7.34 18.83
N ASN A 127 10.75 -7.68 19.47
CA ASN A 127 10.68 -8.40 20.73
C ASN A 127 10.45 -7.37 21.86
N PRO A 128 9.36 -7.45 22.63
CA PRO A 128 9.04 -6.45 23.66
C PRO A 128 10.15 -6.24 24.70
N GLN A 129 10.90 -7.28 25.03
CA GLN A 129 12.01 -7.25 25.99
C GLN A 129 13.32 -6.79 25.38
N ALA A 130 13.44 -6.78 24.04
CA ALA A 130 14.68 -6.38 23.40
C ALA A 130 14.77 -4.86 23.20
N PRO A 131 15.96 -4.27 23.34
CA PRO A 131 16.18 -2.85 23.06
C PRO A 131 16.23 -2.55 21.56
N SER A 132 15.84 -3.49 20.69
CA SER A 132 15.92 -3.42 19.24
C SER A 132 14.58 -3.64 18.57
N ALA A 133 14.43 -3.10 17.36
CA ALA A 133 13.29 -3.26 16.48
C ALA A 133 13.76 -3.51 15.04
N ARG A 134 12.86 -3.99 14.21
CA ARG A 134 13.14 -4.24 12.79
C ARG A 134 12.84 -3.01 11.96
N ILE A 135 13.70 -2.74 10.99
CA ILE A 135 13.51 -1.73 9.94
C ILE A 135 13.59 -2.39 8.57
N PHE A 136 12.94 -1.76 7.60
CA PHE A 136 13.00 -2.14 6.18
C PHE A 136 13.65 -1.02 5.38
N ASN A 137 14.51 -1.38 4.42
CA ASN A 137 15.18 -0.44 3.52
C ASN A 137 14.64 -0.59 2.10
N PHE A 138 14.07 0.49 1.55
CA PHE A 138 13.51 0.52 0.21
C PHE A 138 14.56 0.69 -0.92
N ASP A 139 15.83 0.97 -0.60
CA ASP A 139 16.89 1.03 -1.59
C ASP A 139 17.39 -0.38 -1.95
N ASN A 140 17.88 -1.12 -0.96
CA ASN A 140 18.42 -2.47 -1.15
C ASN A 140 17.38 -3.58 -0.98
N VAL A 141 16.12 -3.23 -0.63
CA VAL A 141 14.99 -4.16 -0.45
C VAL A 141 15.29 -5.23 0.62
N TYR A 142 15.92 -4.81 1.70
CA TYR A 142 16.31 -5.70 2.79
C TYR A 142 15.87 -5.16 4.15
N HIS A 143 15.80 -6.03 5.15
CA HIS A 143 15.44 -5.66 6.52
C HIS A 143 16.61 -5.87 7.48
N TYR A 144 16.66 -5.05 8.52
CA TYR A 144 17.69 -5.08 9.55
C TYR A 144 17.06 -5.00 10.93
N THR A 145 17.81 -5.42 11.96
CA THR A 145 17.46 -5.21 13.36
C THR A 145 18.42 -4.18 13.94
N VAL A 146 17.87 -3.10 14.48
CA VAL A 146 18.62 -1.98 15.02
C VAL A 146 18.11 -1.57 16.39
N ARG A 147 18.89 -0.81 17.16
CA ARG A 147 18.45 -0.32 18.47
C ARG A 147 17.28 0.65 18.31
N LYS A 148 16.24 0.47 19.12
CA LYS A 148 15.04 1.35 19.14
C LYS A 148 15.35 2.84 19.32
N ALA A 149 16.47 3.15 20.00
CA ALA A 149 16.93 4.52 20.25
C ALA A 149 17.57 5.21 19.03
N GLN A 150 17.94 4.45 17.99
CA GLN A 150 18.48 5.04 16.76
C GLN A 150 17.39 5.79 16.01
N LYS A 151 17.74 6.92 15.37
CA LYS A 151 16.77 7.75 14.65
C LYS A 151 17.26 8.29 13.31
N ARG A 152 18.59 8.41 13.11
CA ARG A 152 19.17 9.07 11.93
C ARG A 152 18.83 8.32 10.64
N GLY A 153 18.10 8.98 9.77
CA GLY A 153 17.67 8.44 8.48
C GLY A 153 16.44 7.51 8.57
N TYR A 154 15.89 7.27 9.76
CA TYR A 154 14.74 6.38 9.94
C TYR A 154 13.42 7.16 9.93
N ARG A 155 12.38 6.55 9.34
CA ARG A 155 11.05 7.12 9.09
C ARG A 155 9.95 6.27 9.69
N ALA A 156 8.83 6.90 9.93
CA ALA A 156 7.57 6.27 10.29
C ALA A 156 6.58 6.44 9.13
N LEU A 157 6.07 5.32 8.60
CA LEU A 157 5.02 5.30 7.58
C LEU A 157 3.75 4.71 8.21
N PRO A 158 2.74 5.52 8.53
CA PRO A 158 1.50 5.02 9.14
C PRO A 158 0.71 4.10 8.21
N VAL A 159 0.14 3.03 8.78
CA VAL A 159 -0.81 2.13 8.12
C VAL A 159 -1.95 1.82 9.08
N ARG A 160 -3.14 1.51 8.54
CA ARG A 160 -4.27 0.99 9.30
C ARG A 160 -5.06 -0.01 8.46
N ASP A 161 -5.82 -0.88 9.11
CA ASP A 161 -6.79 -1.72 8.43
C ASP A 161 -8.02 -0.90 8.02
N LEU A 162 -8.66 -1.24 6.89
CA LEU A 162 -9.85 -0.51 6.39
C LEU A 162 -11.11 -0.78 7.20
N LYS A 163 -11.10 -1.80 8.06
CA LYS A 163 -12.26 -2.21 8.88
C LYS A 163 -12.19 -1.64 10.27
#